data_2c2884ec3cf4b20d63f86ba6eb375b06
#
_entry.id   2c2884ec3cf4b20d63f86ba6eb375b06
#
_cell.length_a   1.000
_cell.length_b   1.000
_cell.length_c   1.000
_cell.angle_alpha   90.00
_cell.angle_beta   90.00
_cell.angle_gamma   90.00
#
_symmetry.space_group_name_H-M   'P 1'
#
loop_
_entity.id
_entity.type
_entity.pdbx_description
1 polymer ?
#
loop_
_entity_poly.entity_id
_entity_poly.type
_entity_poly.pdbx_seq_one_letter_code
_entity_poly.pdbx_strand_id
1 'polypeptide(L)'
;MSDTVPAPLRLRLCQVDYTRADQPWFYGHAWVVGDAALSAKRTDSYGQRFYDVDVRYPTSLVFVAGPNCGARGHEASSTTTRTFNPHAAANYALFRSGVKAALYAGLMAMAQLGTEVALLAHISAGIYAGTHKAKLRADFEDIVNELLEDTMCDSPSGPAPLGRYFHRVILTLLE
;
A
#
# COMPACT_ATOMS: atom_id res chain seq x y z
N MET A 1 8.00 -15.44 33.26
CA MET A 1 7.20 -15.34 32.02
C MET A 1 8.16 -14.99 30.92
N SER A 2 8.40 -15.89 30.00
CA SER A 2 9.40 -15.71 28.94
C SER A 2 8.75 -14.89 27.82
N ASP A 3 9.21 -13.64 27.66
CA ASP A 3 8.85 -12.79 26.51
C ASP A 3 9.55 -13.33 25.26
N THR A 4 8.97 -14.38 24.68
CA THR A 4 9.37 -14.79 23.34
C THR A 4 8.78 -13.81 22.35
N VAL A 5 9.60 -12.85 21.91
CA VAL A 5 9.30 -12.02 20.74
C VAL A 5 8.95 -12.98 19.58
N PRO A 6 7.78 -12.88 18.96
CA PRO A 6 7.45 -13.72 17.82
C PRO A 6 8.54 -13.56 16.76
N ALA A 7 9.00 -14.68 16.21
CA ALA A 7 9.99 -14.65 15.14
C ALA A 7 9.45 -13.71 14.02
N PRO A 8 10.27 -12.78 13.51
CA PRO A 8 9.83 -11.87 12.47
C PRO A 8 9.29 -12.71 11.31
N LEU A 9 8.07 -12.39 10.87
CA LEU A 9 7.48 -12.96 9.68
C LEU A 9 8.54 -12.82 8.58
N ARG A 10 9.15 -13.93 8.20
CA ARG A 10 10.12 -13.92 7.09
C ARG A 10 9.34 -13.47 5.87
N LEU A 11 9.57 -12.25 5.45
CA LEU A 11 9.19 -11.76 4.13
C LEU A 11 9.78 -12.75 3.11
N ARG A 12 9.00 -13.75 2.73
CA ARG A 12 9.27 -14.42 1.47
C ARG A 12 8.94 -13.40 0.41
N LEU A 13 9.98 -12.72 -0.06
CA LEU A 13 9.93 -12.08 -1.36
C LEU A 13 9.62 -13.21 -2.34
N CYS A 14 8.33 -13.42 -2.60
CA CYS A 14 7.93 -14.27 -3.69
C CYS A 14 8.63 -13.73 -4.92
N GLN A 15 9.40 -14.56 -5.58
CA GLN A 15 9.97 -14.23 -6.87
C GLN A 15 8.77 -13.96 -7.78
N VAL A 16 8.58 -12.67 -8.06
CA VAL A 16 7.42 -12.20 -8.80
C VAL A 16 7.62 -12.64 -10.24
N ASP A 17 6.77 -13.53 -10.72
CA ASP A 17 6.76 -13.93 -12.12
C ASP A 17 6.12 -12.81 -12.96
N TYR A 18 6.96 -11.94 -13.52
CA TYR A 18 6.53 -10.81 -14.35
C TYR A 18 5.89 -11.21 -15.67
N THR A 19 5.94 -12.48 -16.07
CA THR A 19 5.24 -12.96 -17.28
C THR A 19 3.72 -12.83 -17.15
N ARG A 20 3.21 -12.69 -15.91
CA ARG A 20 1.79 -12.52 -15.60
C ARG A 20 1.42 -11.11 -15.13
N ALA A 21 2.35 -10.17 -15.22
CA ALA A 21 2.16 -8.80 -14.75
C ALA A 21 1.15 -7.98 -15.60
N ASP A 22 0.64 -8.55 -16.69
CA ASP A 22 -0.49 -8.03 -17.47
C ASP A 22 -1.84 -8.24 -16.80
N GLN A 23 -1.89 -9.09 -15.75
CA GLN A 23 -3.13 -9.40 -15.04
C GLN A 23 -3.26 -8.59 -13.75
N PRO A 24 -4.35 -7.82 -13.55
CA PRO A 24 -4.53 -6.96 -12.36
C PRO A 24 -4.46 -7.69 -11.03
N TRP A 25 -4.96 -8.93 -10.96
CA TRP A 25 -4.95 -9.73 -9.73
C TRP A 25 -3.53 -10.09 -9.25
N PHE A 26 -2.52 -9.97 -10.11
CA PHE A 26 -1.13 -10.19 -9.75
C PHE A 26 -0.67 -9.25 -8.62
N TYR A 27 -1.24 -8.06 -8.53
CA TYR A 27 -0.95 -7.08 -7.47
C TYR A 27 -1.81 -7.26 -6.22
N GLY A 28 -2.69 -8.25 -6.19
CA GLY A 28 -3.64 -8.52 -5.12
C GLY A 28 -3.04 -9.18 -3.87
N HIS A 29 -1.82 -8.82 -3.48
CA HIS A 29 -1.13 -9.38 -2.32
C HIS A 29 -0.72 -8.29 -1.34
N ALA A 30 -0.90 -8.57 -0.05
CA ALA A 30 -0.44 -7.71 1.03
C ALA A 30 0.41 -8.51 2.03
N TRP A 31 1.43 -7.85 2.59
CA TRP A 31 2.18 -8.37 3.72
C TRP A 31 1.90 -7.50 4.94
N VAL A 32 1.70 -8.15 6.07
CA VAL A 32 1.33 -7.47 7.31
C VAL A 32 2.43 -7.65 8.34
N VAL A 33 2.81 -6.54 8.97
CA VAL A 33 3.58 -6.53 10.20
C VAL A 33 2.64 -5.97 11.27
N GLY A 34 2.09 -6.88 12.09
CA GLY A 34 1.31 -6.51 13.27
C GLY A 34 2.21 -6.02 14.40
N ASP A 35 1.61 -5.45 15.43
CA ASP A 35 2.27 -5.05 16.67
C ASP A 35 3.47 -4.11 16.47
N ALA A 36 3.46 -3.32 15.41
CA ALA A 36 4.42 -2.25 15.21
C ALA A 36 4.05 -1.02 16.06
N ALA A 37 5.01 -0.13 16.26
CA ALA A 37 4.76 1.13 16.93
C ALA A 37 5.42 2.29 16.17
N LEU A 38 4.69 3.35 15.98
CA LEU A 38 5.23 4.62 15.50
C LEU A 38 5.68 5.46 16.68
N SER A 39 6.90 5.98 16.63
CA SER A 39 7.40 6.95 17.59
C SER A 39 7.26 8.36 17.02
N ALA A 40 6.88 9.31 17.88
CA ALA A 40 6.83 10.70 17.49
C ALA A 40 8.24 11.22 17.20
N LYS A 41 8.38 11.98 16.11
CA LYS A 41 9.62 12.70 15.82
C LYS A 41 9.48 14.12 16.36
N ARG A 42 10.36 14.50 17.27
CA ARG A 42 10.41 15.83 17.88
C ARG A 42 11.70 16.56 17.49
N THR A 43 11.66 17.85 17.64
CA THR A 43 12.83 18.71 17.50
C THR A 43 13.08 19.37 18.84
N ASP A 44 14.30 19.28 19.36
CA ASP A 44 14.68 19.96 20.60
C ASP A 44 14.89 21.48 20.40
N SER A 45 15.20 22.17 21.48
CA SER A 45 15.46 23.61 21.47
C SER A 45 16.69 24.00 20.63
N TYR A 46 17.55 23.05 20.28
CA TYR A 46 18.74 23.24 19.46
C TYR A 46 18.52 22.89 17.99
N GLY A 47 17.28 22.51 17.59
CA GLY A 47 16.97 22.11 16.23
C GLY A 47 17.35 20.68 15.89
N GLN A 48 17.84 19.88 16.85
CA GLN A 48 18.14 18.47 16.62
C GLN A 48 16.87 17.65 16.63
N ARG A 49 16.77 16.73 15.67
CA ARG A 49 15.64 15.82 15.55
C ARG A 49 15.92 14.52 16.29
N PHE A 50 14.99 14.12 17.13
CA PHE A 50 15.04 12.84 17.84
C PHE A 50 13.69 12.13 17.80
N TYR A 51 13.69 10.83 18.11
CA TYR A 51 12.47 10.07 18.28
C TYR A 51 12.10 10.04 19.76
N ASP A 52 10.86 10.42 20.06
CA ASP A 52 10.33 10.31 21.41
C ASP A 52 9.93 8.85 21.65
N VAL A 53 10.82 8.11 22.31
CA VAL A 53 10.64 6.66 22.56
C VAL A 53 9.56 6.38 23.61
N ASP A 54 9.17 7.39 24.38
CA ASP A 54 8.13 7.26 25.40
C ASP A 54 6.72 7.42 24.80
N VAL A 55 6.64 8.04 23.61
CA VAL A 55 5.39 8.24 22.89
C VAL A 55 5.33 7.23 21.74
N ARG A 56 4.62 6.13 21.97
CA ARG A 56 4.42 5.06 20.99
C ARG A 56 2.95 4.94 20.64
N TYR A 57 2.68 4.95 19.35
CA TYR A 57 1.35 4.72 18.82
C TYR A 57 1.28 3.29 18.28
N PRO A 58 0.46 2.41 18.87
CA PRO A 58 0.23 1.07 18.33
C PRO A 58 -0.19 1.18 16.88
N THR A 59 0.45 0.40 16.01
CA THR A 59 0.17 0.44 14.58
C THR A 59 0.43 -0.91 13.94
N SER A 60 -0.17 -1.14 12.79
CA SER A 60 0.16 -2.24 11.92
C SER A 60 0.66 -1.68 10.59
N LEU A 61 1.69 -2.29 10.03
CA LEU A 61 2.21 -1.91 8.73
C LEU A 61 1.71 -2.91 7.69
N VAL A 62 1.10 -2.39 6.64
CA VAL A 62 0.63 -3.19 5.52
C VAL A 62 1.39 -2.77 4.28
N PHE A 63 2.12 -3.71 3.70
CA PHE A 63 2.92 -3.50 2.50
C PHE A 63 2.19 -4.08 1.30
N VAL A 64 2.02 -3.28 0.29
CA VAL A 64 1.46 -3.67 -1.00
C VAL A 64 2.35 -3.15 -2.13
N ALA A 65 2.33 -3.85 -3.26
CA ALA A 65 3.08 -3.45 -4.43
C ALA A 65 2.12 -3.23 -5.60
N GLY A 66 2.15 -2.04 -6.16
CA GLY A 66 1.45 -1.73 -7.41
C GLY A 66 2.37 -1.82 -8.63
N PRO A 67 1.82 -1.58 -9.84
CA PRO A 67 2.59 -1.64 -11.09
C PRO A 67 3.74 -0.64 -11.11
N ASN A 68 4.87 -1.07 -11.66
CA ASN A 68 6.00 -0.21 -11.96
C ASN A 68 6.03 0.12 -13.46
N CYS A 69 5.65 1.33 -13.81
CA CYS A 69 5.68 1.90 -15.16
C CYS A 69 6.75 2.97 -15.33
N GLY A 70 7.65 3.11 -14.34
CA GLY A 70 8.74 4.08 -14.35
C GLY A 70 9.67 3.90 -15.55
N ALA A 71 10.09 5.01 -16.13
CA ALA A 71 10.98 4.99 -17.27
C ALA A 71 12.26 4.20 -16.98
N ARG A 72 12.76 3.49 -17.98
CA ARG A 72 14.10 2.93 -18.00
C ARG A 72 15.11 4.08 -18.13
N GLY A 73 15.33 4.82 -17.03
CA GLY A 73 16.34 5.86 -17.00
C GLY A 73 17.74 5.28 -16.92
N HIS A 74 18.76 6.05 -17.28
CA HIS A 74 20.17 5.70 -17.18
C HIS A 74 20.65 5.30 -15.76
N GLU A 75 19.82 5.54 -14.76
CA GLU A 75 20.04 5.19 -13.35
C GLU A 75 19.25 3.97 -12.87
N ALA A 76 18.58 3.27 -13.79
CA ALA A 76 17.83 2.08 -13.40
C ALA A 76 18.79 1.01 -12.87
N SER A 77 18.82 0.86 -11.56
CA SER A 77 19.47 -0.30 -10.94
C SER A 77 18.87 -1.57 -11.55
N SER A 78 19.64 -2.64 -11.61
CA SER A 78 19.20 -3.94 -12.15
C SER A 78 17.86 -4.40 -11.55
N THR A 79 17.54 -3.95 -10.33
CA THR A 79 16.30 -4.22 -9.61
C THR A 79 15.11 -3.47 -10.21
N THR A 80 15.27 -2.19 -10.57
CA THR A 80 14.20 -1.37 -11.16
C THR A 80 13.78 -1.88 -12.53
N THR A 81 14.73 -2.40 -13.30
CA THR A 81 14.46 -2.99 -14.63
C THR A 81 13.66 -4.28 -14.51
N ARG A 82 13.90 -5.08 -13.46
CA ARG A 82 13.18 -6.35 -13.22
C ARG A 82 11.73 -6.16 -12.82
N THR A 83 11.38 -5.01 -12.26
CA THR A 83 10.01 -4.72 -11.79
C THR A 83 9.17 -3.92 -12.81
N PHE A 84 9.78 -3.48 -13.92
CA PHE A 84 9.08 -2.72 -14.94
C PHE A 84 8.00 -3.54 -15.63
N ASN A 85 6.77 -3.00 -15.67
CA ASN A 85 5.63 -3.62 -16.33
C ASN A 85 5.32 -2.90 -17.65
N PRO A 86 5.75 -3.46 -18.81
CA PRO A 86 5.55 -2.82 -20.09
C PRO A 86 4.08 -2.75 -20.51
N HIS A 87 3.26 -3.71 -20.09
CA HIS A 87 1.83 -3.75 -20.42
C HIS A 87 1.08 -2.64 -19.71
N ALA A 88 1.32 -2.49 -18.40
CA ALA A 88 0.73 -1.40 -17.64
C ALA A 88 1.27 -0.02 -18.09
N ALA A 89 2.54 0.07 -18.47
CA ALA A 89 3.13 1.31 -18.98
C ALA A 89 2.50 1.76 -20.31
N ALA A 90 2.09 0.83 -21.16
CA ALA A 90 1.42 1.10 -22.43
C ALA A 90 -0.09 1.35 -22.29
N ASN A 91 -0.71 0.90 -21.17
CA ASN A 91 -2.16 0.92 -21.00
C ASN A 91 -2.56 1.41 -19.61
N TYR A 92 -3.13 2.62 -19.54
CA TYR A 92 -3.57 3.20 -18.27
C TYR A 92 -4.65 2.38 -17.57
N ALA A 93 -5.59 1.79 -18.29
CA ALA A 93 -6.65 1.00 -17.66
C ALA A 93 -6.06 -0.24 -16.94
N LEU A 94 -5.06 -0.88 -17.54
CA LEU A 94 -4.34 -2.00 -16.92
C LEU A 94 -3.51 -1.51 -15.72
N PHE A 95 -2.84 -0.37 -15.83
CA PHE A 95 -2.12 0.26 -14.72
C PHE A 95 -3.07 0.58 -13.54
N ARG A 96 -4.19 1.25 -13.83
CA ARG A 96 -5.23 1.59 -12.84
C ARG A 96 -5.78 0.33 -12.13
N SER A 97 -6.08 -0.71 -12.90
CA SER A 97 -6.55 -1.98 -12.35
C SER A 97 -5.53 -2.65 -11.42
N GLY A 98 -4.25 -2.58 -11.76
CA GLY A 98 -3.17 -3.08 -10.91
C GLY A 98 -3.04 -2.27 -9.60
N VAL A 99 -3.15 -0.94 -9.66
CA VAL A 99 -3.18 -0.07 -8.47
C VAL A 99 -4.40 -0.40 -7.61
N LYS A 100 -5.59 -0.54 -8.23
CA LYS A 100 -6.84 -0.91 -7.54
C LYS A 100 -6.69 -2.27 -6.83
N ALA A 101 -6.09 -3.28 -7.47
CA ALA A 101 -5.86 -4.58 -6.87
C ALA A 101 -4.92 -4.53 -5.66
N ALA A 102 -3.85 -3.73 -5.73
CA ALA A 102 -2.93 -3.54 -4.61
C ALA A 102 -3.60 -2.83 -3.42
N LEU A 103 -4.38 -1.77 -3.69
CA LEU A 103 -5.15 -1.08 -2.66
C LEU A 103 -6.20 -2.00 -2.02
N TYR A 104 -6.90 -2.78 -2.84
CA TYR A 104 -7.86 -3.79 -2.35
C TYR A 104 -7.20 -4.75 -1.37
N ALA A 105 -6.06 -5.34 -1.73
CA ALA A 105 -5.34 -6.26 -0.85
C ALA A 105 -4.92 -5.58 0.47
N GLY A 106 -4.46 -4.34 0.40
CA GLY A 106 -4.09 -3.56 1.58
C GLY A 106 -5.27 -3.26 2.49
N LEU A 107 -6.38 -2.78 1.93
CA LEU A 107 -7.59 -2.47 2.69
C LEU A 107 -8.22 -3.73 3.31
N MET A 108 -8.25 -4.84 2.57
CA MET A 108 -8.75 -6.12 3.11
C MET A 108 -7.88 -6.60 4.27
N ALA A 109 -6.56 -6.50 4.17
CA ALA A 109 -5.66 -6.86 5.26
C ALA A 109 -5.88 -5.97 6.50
N MET A 110 -6.05 -4.66 6.33
CA MET A 110 -6.36 -3.72 7.41
C MET A 110 -7.71 -4.03 8.07
N ALA A 111 -8.74 -4.31 7.27
CA ALA A 111 -10.06 -4.71 7.78
C ALA A 111 -10.00 -6.01 8.59
N GLN A 112 -9.25 -7.01 8.14
CA GLN A 112 -9.04 -8.26 8.87
C GLN A 112 -8.28 -8.09 10.19
N LEU A 113 -7.40 -7.07 10.27
CA LEU A 113 -6.70 -6.70 11.50
C LEU A 113 -7.58 -5.91 12.48
N GLY A 114 -8.81 -5.55 12.10
CA GLY A 114 -9.67 -4.70 12.91
C GLY A 114 -9.16 -3.25 13.01
N THR A 115 -8.46 -2.77 11.99
CA THR A 115 -7.91 -1.42 11.94
C THR A 115 -9.05 -0.39 11.86
N GLU A 116 -9.12 0.50 12.83
CA GLU A 116 -10.15 1.56 12.83
C GLU A 116 -9.80 2.73 11.90
N VAL A 117 -8.51 3.06 11.80
CA VAL A 117 -8.02 4.17 10.97
C VAL A 117 -7.01 3.64 9.97
N ALA A 118 -7.35 3.69 8.69
CA ALA A 118 -6.47 3.33 7.59
C ALA A 118 -5.76 4.58 7.05
N LEU A 119 -4.43 4.55 7.00
CA LEU A 119 -3.61 5.57 6.37
C LEU A 119 -3.05 5.02 5.05
N LEU A 120 -3.48 5.58 3.94
CA LEU A 120 -3.12 5.12 2.61
C LEU A 120 -2.09 6.06 1.97
N ALA A 121 -0.96 5.50 1.57
CA ALA A 121 -0.03 6.17 0.68
C ALA A 121 -0.47 6.01 -0.78
N HIS A 122 -0.11 6.98 -1.62
CA HIS A 122 -0.35 6.89 -3.07
C HIS A 122 0.56 5.83 -3.70
N ILE A 123 0.06 4.61 -3.81
CA ILE A 123 0.77 3.48 -4.40
C ILE A 123 1.08 3.77 -5.87
N SER A 124 2.29 3.48 -6.28
CA SER A 124 2.79 3.68 -7.66
C SER A 124 2.68 5.11 -8.20
N ALA A 125 2.39 6.14 -7.38
CA ALA A 125 2.17 7.50 -7.85
C ALA A 125 3.44 8.36 -7.99
N GLY A 126 4.59 7.84 -7.54
CA GLY A 126 5.90 8.46 -7.71
C GLY A 126 6.53 8.17 -9.07
N ILE A 127 7.81 7.81 -9.04
CA ILE A 127 8.58 7.42 -10.24
C ILE A 127 7.99 6.18 -10.94
N TYR A 128 7.33 5.31 -10.20
CA TYR A 128 6.72 4.08 -10.71
C TYR A 128 5.47 4.32 -11.56
N ALA A 129 4.87 5.52 -11.52
CA ALA A 129 3.74 5.84 -12.39
C ALA A 129 4.16 6.07 -13.85
N GLY A 130 5.41 6.40 -14.10
CA GLY A 130 5.88 6.77 -15.44
C GLY A 130 5.04 7.91 -16.03
N THR A 131 4.56 7.72 -17.25
CA THR A 131 3.70 8.70 -17.95
C THR A 131 2.29 8.82 -17.37
N HIS A 132 1.88 7.89 -16.50
CA HIS A 132 0.54 7.86 -15.91
C HIS A 132 0.38 8.70 -14.64
N LYS A 133 1.46 9.34 -14.17
CA LYS A 133 1.50 10.05 -12.88
C LYS A 133 0.37 11.07 -12.69
N ALA A 134 0.17 11.94 -13.66
CA ALA A 134 -0.85 12.99 -13.55
C ALA A 134 -2.27 12.41 -13.54
N LYS A 135 -2.51 11.39 -14.37
CA LYS A 135 -3.80 10.72 -14.47
C LYS A 135 -4.12 9.92 -13.21
N LEU A 136 -3.13 9.18 -12.66
CA LEU A 136 -3.31 8.46 -11.40
C LEU A 136 -3.63 9.41 -10.25
N ARG A 137 -2.96 10.58 -10.18
CA ARG A 137 -3.24 11.56 -9.13
C ARG A 137 -4.69 12.06 -9.18
N ALA A 138 -5.24 12.26 -10.38
CA ALA A 138 -6.63 12.66 -10.54
C ALA A 138 -7.61 11.54 -10.18
N ASP A 139 -7.27 10.28 -10.50
CA ASP A 139 -8.17 9.13 -10.33
C ASP A 139 -8.01 8.42 -8.96
N PHE A 140 -7.02 8.80 -8.14
CA PHE A 140 -6.66 8.00 -6.96
C PHE A 140 -7.77 7.96 -5.90
N GLU A 141 -8.40 9.09 -5.66
CA GLU A 141 -9.53 9.18 -4.73
C GLU A 141 -10.72 8.36 -5.24
N ASP A 142 -11.02 8.43 -6.53
CA ASP A 142 -12.09 7.64 -7.14
C ASP A 142 -11.82 6.13 -7.01
N ILE A 143 -10.56 5.69 -7.21
CA ILE A 143 -10.18 4.28 -7.02
C ILE A 143 -10.44 3.83 -5.58
N VAL A 144 -10.11 4.66 -4.60
CA VAL A 144 -10.32 4.34 -3.19
C VAL A 144 -11.82 4.31 -2.86
N ASN A 145 -12.59 5.28 -3.32
CA ASN A 145 -14.03 5.34 -3.12
C ASN A 145 -14.74 4.14 -3.75
N GLU A 146 -14.40 3.77 -4.99
CA GLU A 146 -14.91 2.55 -5.63
C GLU A 146 -14.64 1.30 -4.78
N LEU A 147 -13.47 1.19 -4.15
CA LEU A 147 -13.15 0.05 -3.29
C LEU A 147 -13.94 0.05 -1.99
N LEU A 148 -14.13 1.21 -1.38
CA LEU A 148 -14.83 1.32 -0.11
C LEU A 148 -16.34 1.13 -0.25
N GLU A 149 -16.93 1.55 -1.37
CA GLU A 149 -18.38 1.53 -1.60
C GLU A 149 -18.85 0.26 -2.32
N ASP A 150 -18.12 -0.16 -3.36
CA ASP A 150 -18.56 -1.26 -4.24
C ASP A 150 -18.08 -2.63 -3.77
N THR A 151 -17.06 -2.70 -2.90
CA THR A 151 -16.57 -3.98 -2.40
C THR A 151 -17.42 -4.46 -1.23
N MET A 152 -18.17 -5.53 -1.44
CA MET A 152 -18.94 -6.16 -0.38
C MET A 152 -18.12 -7.22 0.35
N CYS A 153 -18.10 -7.15 1.67
CA CYS A 153 -17.42 -8.09 2.55
C CYS A 153 -18.42 -8.79 3.45
N ASP A 154 -18.21 -10.07 3.69
CA ASP A 154 -19.03 -10.84 4.61
C ASP A 154 -18.82 -10.36 6.05
N SER A 155 -19.90 -10.10 6.76
CA SER A 155 -19.88 -9.77 8.18
C SER A 155 -20.89 -10.62 8.93
N PRO A 156 -20.80 -10.75 10.27
CA PRO A 156 -21.76 -11.48 11.07
C PRO A 156 -23.20 -10.97 10.95
N SER A 157 -23.37 -9.71 10.56
CA SER A 157 -24.68 -9.06 10.33
C SER A 157 -25.13 -9.07 8.87
N GLY A 158 -24.41 -9.77 7.99
CA GLY A 158 -24.63 -9.85 6.56
C GLY A 158 -23.61 -9.05 5.75
N PRO A 159 -23.66 -9.11 4.41
CA PRO A 159 -22.74 -8.40 3.55
C PRO A 159 -22.77 -6.89 3.80
N ALA A 160 -21.59 -6.28 3.92
CA ALA A 160 -21.45 -4.84 4.12
C ALA A 160 -20.34 -4.27 3.23
N PRO A 161 -20.43 -3.01 2.76
CA PRO A 161 -19.36 -2.36 2.03
C PRO A 161 -18.07 -2.32 2.84
N LEU A 162 -16.92 -2.47 2.16
CA LEU A 162 -15.60 -2.48 2.80
C LEU A 162 -15.36 -1.22 3.65
N GLY A 163 -15.87 -0.08 3.21
CA GLY A 163 -15.77 1.18 3.95
C GLY A 163 -16.34 1.14 5.36
N ARG A 164 -17.30 0.25 5.66
CA ARG A 164 -17.89 0.10 6.99
C ARG A 164 -16.94 -0.51 8.04
N TYR A 165 -15.85 -1.10 7.61
CA TYR A 165 -14.84 -1.67 8.50
C TYR A 165 -13.86 -0.63 9.04
N PHE A 166 -13.91 0.61 8.53
CA PHE A 166 -13.03 1.70 8.95
C PHE A 166 -13.85 2.83 9.59
N HIS A 167 -13.37 3.34 10.71
CA HIS A 167 -13.88 4.59 11.26
C HIS A 167 -13.42 5.78 10.40
N ARG A 168 -12.20 5.69 9.86
CA ARG A 168 -11.62 6.71 8.97
C ARG A 168 -10.61 6.11 8.00
N VAL A 169 -10.66 6.60 6.77
CA VAL A 169 -9.61 6.36 5.76
C VAL A 169 -8.97 7.71 5.43
N ILE A 170 -7.66 7.79 5.52
CA ILE A 170 -6.88 9.00 5.31
C ILE A 170 -5.97 8.76 4.10
N LEU A 171 -6.08 9.62 3.11
CA LEU A 171 -5.17 9.65 1.96
C LEU A 171 -4.03 10.62 2.24
N THR A 172 -2.79 10.18 2.08
CA THR A 172 -1.64 11.08 2.17
C THR A 172 -1.57 11.94 0.92
N LEU A 173 -1.40 13.24 1.08
CA LEU A 173 -1.15 14.11 -0.07
C LEU A 173 0.28 13.89 -0.59
N LEU A 174 0.43 13.76 -1.90
CA LEU A 174 1.73 13.87 -2.56
C LEU A 174 1.93 15.35 -2.94
N GLU A 175 2.86 15.99 -2.29
CA GLU A 175 3.39 17.28 -2.72
C GLU A 175 4.17 17.16 -4.04
#